data_9004ea6123a6c77af75a566571575c14
#
_entry.id   9004ea6123a6c77af75a566571575c14
#
_cell.length_a   1.000
_cell.length_b   1.000
_cell.length_c   1.000
_cell.angle_alpha   90.00
_cell.angle_beta   90.00
_cell.angle_gamma   90.00
#
_symmetry.space_group_name_H-M   'P 1'
#
loop_
_entity.id
_entity.type
_entity.pdbx_description
1 polymer ?
#
loop_
_entity_poly.entity_id
_entity_poly.type
_entity_poly.pdbx_seq_one_letter_code
_entity_poly.pdbx_strand_id
1 'polypeptide(L)'
;MTTRRLHPGSGNHGLFLAYRIISRCYFHLPVLLLYFWTIDMGMYRIIFLLALYGLTSTFSSGIPGWLLRFLSPRQTVIAGELMKALGMALMLWSTRQSEVSLPLLVVSQLLGGAGFTIALTTDAALLRQLTAGDQHRFMQIQTTSQSGMFIATLIAGSLGSILFDYNPQWPFIAAIVVSVISSGCVALIRVQEAEPEPARPVERVSFSPRGDQLFWMLFYSISRAFTLAPFIGFIPFYFIMMNVDPLLFGAVLSCFTLSSWGAIKIAGPFIARFGVTALLATTSLFMTAALGLFASNEWLAARGMDYFVSGLLALVLLGFGSGTIRPVTLANLDLSANTPDERMRVFGRMERDFGLANAFLLAVGAWLLVSRDFSTLMLIFCLIYILVVCISALLYLKNLRSREHSST
;
A
#
# COMPACT_ATOMS: atom_id res chain seq x y z
N MET A 1 -2.30 -25.83 -42.39
CA MET A 1 -2.01 -26.44 -41.09
C MET A 1 -2.56 -25.51 -40.03
N THR A 2 -3.76 -25.81 -39.52
CA THR A 2 -4.45 -25.04 -38.45
C THR A 2 -3.83 -25.41 -37.10
N THR A 3 -2.95 -24.55 -36.61
CA THR A 3 -2.43 -24.67 -35.23
C THR A 3 -3.59 -24.53 -34.27
N ARG A 4 -4.01 -25.64 -33.67
CA ARG A 4 -4.93 -25.69 -32.53
C ARG A 4 -4.36 -24.78 -31.42
N ARG A 5 -4.89 -23.55 -31.27
CA ARG A 5 -4.66 -22.74 -30.07
C ARG A 5 -5.22 -23.51 -28.88
N LEU A 6 -4.35 -24.18 -28.15
CA LEU A 6 -4.69 -24.74 -26.86
C LEU A 6 -5.12 -23.58 -25.96
N HIS A 7 -6.40 -23.48 -25.65
CA HIS A 7 -6.89 -22.55 -24.63
C HIS A 7 -6.10 -22.82 -23.34
N PRO A 8 -5.48 -21.80 -22.73
CA PRO A 8 -4.84 -21.95 -21.43
C PRO A 8 -5.91 -22.45 -20.47
N GLY A 9 -5.73 -23.68 -19.96
CA GLY A 9 -6.74 -24.38 -19.17
C GLY A 9 -7.15 -23.62 -17.91
N SER A 10 -8.35 -23.86 -17.45
CA SER A 10 -8.92 -23.29 -16.21
C SER A 10 -7.99 -23.40 -14.98
N GLY A 11 -7.09 -24.36 -14.96
CA GLY A 11 -6.08 -24.55 -13.89
C GLY A 11 -5.08 -23.39 -13.75
N ASN A 12 -4.63 -22.77 -14.84
CA ASN A 12 -3.69 -21.64 -14.77
C ASN A 12 -4.31 -20.39 -14.14
N HIS A 13 -5.60 -20.14 -14.39
CA HIS A 13 -6.30 -19.02 -13.75
C HIS A 13 -6.49 -19.25 -12.24
N GLY A 14 -6.80 -20.50 -11.85
CA GLY A 14 -6.90 -20.90 -10.44
C GLY A 14 -5.57 -20.72 -9.68
N LEU A 15 -4.45 -21.15 -10.29
CA LEU A 15 -3.11 -20.96 -9.73
C LEU A 15 -2.75 -19.48 -9.59
N PHE A 16 -3.10 -18.65 -10.57
CA PHE A 16 -2.85 -17.20 -10.50
C PHE A 16 -3.70 -16.53 -9.39
N LEU A 17 -4.98 -16.90 -9.25
CA LEU A 17 -5.85 -16.44 -8.16
C LEU A 17 -5.28 -16.87 -6.80
N ALA A 18 -4.89 -18.13 -6.66
CA ALA A 18 -4.25 -18.63 -5.43
C ALA A 18 -2.98 -17.86 -5.11
N TYR A 19 -2.08 -17.66 -6.08
CA TYR A 19 -0.90 -16.84 -5.91
C TYR A 19 -1.26 -15.43 -5.39
N ARG A 20 -2.18 -14.72 -6.05
CA ARG A 20 -2.52 -13.35 -5.67
C ARG A 20 -3.13 -13.26 -4.27
N ILE A 21 -3.94 -14.22 -3.88
CA ILE A 21 -4.57 -14.26 -2.55
C ILE A 21 -3.52 -14.60 -1.50
N ILE A 22 -2.76 -15.68 -1.71
CA ILE A 22 -1.76 -16.17 -0.76
C ILE A 22 -0.65 -15.13 -0.56
N SER A 23 -0.15 -14.49 -1.63
CA SER A 23 0.91 -13.47 -1.54
C SER A 23 0.53 -12.22 -0.72
N ARG A 24 -0.75 -12.08 -0.34
CA ARG A 24 -1.29 -11.00 0.49
C ARG A 24 -1.62 -11.42 1.92
N CYS A 25 -1.25 -12.63 2.31
CA CYS A 25 -1.34 -13.06 3.71
C CYS A 25 -0.21 -12.41 4.53
N TYR A 26 -0.40 -11.16 4.91
CA TYR A 26 0.59 -10.35 5.64
C TYR A 26 0.50 -10.60 7.16
N PHE A 27 0.86 -11.81 7.62
CA PHE A 27 0.85 -12.17 9.04
C PHE A 27 1.69 -11.23 9.92
N HIS A 28 2.82 -10.77 9.40
CA HIS A 28 3.79 -9.95 10.12
C HIS A 28 3.40 -8.46 10.21
N LEU A 29 2.55 -7.97 9.31
CA LEU A 29 2.32 -6.52 9.17
C LEU A 29 1.74 -5.87 10.44
N PRO A 30 0.72 -6.43 11.12
CA PRO A 30 0.17 -5.83 12.33
C PRO A 30 1.16 -5.78 13.50
N VAL A 31 2.08 -6.73 13.55
CA VAL A 31 2.98 -6.93 14.68
C VAL A 31 4.44 -6.53 14.39
N LEU A 32 4.71 -5.97 13.19
CA LEU A 32 6.06 -5.62 12.77
C LEU A 32 6.73 -4.59 13.70
N LEU A 33 6.02 -3.52 14.03
CA LEU A 33 6.52 -2.48 14.92
C LEU A 33 6.65 -3.03 16.35
N LEU A 34 5.66 -3.79 16.81
CA LEU A 34 5.68 -4.44 18.11
C LEU A 34 6.87 -5.40 18.24
N TYR A 35 7.18 -6.17 17.19
CA TYR A 35 8.36 -7.05 17.16
C TYR A 35 9.66 -6.28 17.36
N PHE A 36 9.86 -5.20 16.63
CA PHE A 36 11.06 -4.37 16.81
C PHE A 36 11.09 -3.70 18.18
N TRP A 37 9.93 -3.39 18.75
CA TRP A 37 9.83 -2.85 20.10
C TRP A 37 10.25 -3.88 21.16
N THR A 38 9.83 -5.15 21.01
CA THR A 38 10.18 -6.22 21.98
C THR A 38 11.67 -6.59 22.02
N ILE A 39 12.44 -6.21 21.01
CA ILE A 39 13.90 -6.40 20.96
C ILE A 39 14.66 -5.12 21.29
N ASP A 40 14.02 -4.18 22.00
CA ASP A 40 14.59 -2.90 22.45
C ASP A 40 15.22 -2.04 21.33
N MET A 41 14.69 -2.17 20.10
CA MET A 41 15.11 -1.32 19.00
C MET A 41 14.54 0.08 19.17
N GLY A 42 15.40 1.08 19.33
CA GLY A 42 14.96 2.47 19.48
C GLY A 42 14.11 2.95 18.30
N MET A 43 13.10 3.79 18.57
CA MET A 43 12.10 4.26 17.62
C MET A 43 12.69 4.83 16.32
N TYR A 44 13.80 5.58 16.37
CA TYR A 44 14.48 6.09 15.18
C TYR A 44 14.91 4.97 14.22
N ARG A 45 15.48 3.87 14.77
CA ARG A 45 15.90 2.74 13.94
C ARG A 45 14.71 2.03 13.31
N ILE A 46 13.63 1.86 14.06
CA ILE A 46 12.39 1.22 13.56
C ILE A 46 11.85 2.02 12.38
N ILE A 47 11.64 3.33 12.57
CA ILE A 47 11.03 4.16 11.52
C ILE A 47 11.99 4.36 10.35
N PHE A 48 13.30 4.44 10.59
CA PHE A 48 14.31 4.44 9.54
C PHE A 48 14.16 3.19 8.64
N LEU A 49 14.02 2.00 9.23
CA LEU A 49 13.84 0.76 8.47
C LEU A 49 12.52 0.74 7.68
N LEU A 50 11.42 1.22 8.28
CA LEU A 50 10.14 1.35 7.58
C LEU A 50 10.21 2.35 6.43
N ALA A 51 10.84 3.50 6.64
CA ALA A 51 11.07 4.50 5.60
C ALA A 51 11.96 3.94 4.48
N LEU A 52 13.01 3.21 4.83
CA LEU A 52 13.91 2.58 3.87
C LEU A 52 13.19 1.54 3.00
N TYR A 53 12.33 0.71 3.60
CA TYR A 53 11.48 -0.22 2.85
C TYR A 53 10.59 0.51 1.85
N GLY A 54 9.91 1.56 2.28
CA GLY A 54 9.03 2.38 1.44
C GLY A 54 9.79 3.08 0.31
N LEU A 55 10.95 3.69 0.59
CA LEU A 55 11.82 4.31 -0.42
C LEU A 55 12.32 3.28 -1.43
N THR A 56 12.79 2.13 -0.94
CA THR A 56 13.26 1.06 -1.83
C THR A 56 12.14 0.57 -2.75
N SER A 57 10.95 0.35 -2.20
CA SER A 57 9.77 -0.01 -2.99
C SER A 57 9.50 1.04 -4.08
N THR A 58 9.57 2.32 -3.74
CA THR A 58 9.34 3.44 -4.66
C THR A 58 10.39 3.50 -5.78
N PHE A 59 11.68 3.48 -5.44
CA PHE A 59 12.75 3.59 -6.42
C PHE A 59 12.95 2.31 -7.26
N SER A 60 12.51 1.16 -6.74
CA SER A 60 12.55 -0.11 -7.46
C SER A 60 11.50 -0.22 -8.57
N SER A 61 10.60 0.76 -8.74
CA SER A 61 9.51 0.72 -9.73
C SER A 61 9.99 0.59 -11.19
N GLY A 62 11.22 0.97 -11.50
CA GLY A 62 11.83 0.79 -12.81
C GLY A 62 12.48 -0.59 -13.04
N ILE A 63 12.78 -1.33 -11.97
CA ILE A 63 13.46 -2.63 -12.04
C ILE A 63 12.66 -3.68 -12.82
N PRO A 64 11.33 -3.83 -12.63
CA PRO A 64 10.54 -4.79 -13.39
C PRO A 64 10.67 -4.63 -14.90
N GLY A 65 10.60 -3.40 -15.40
CA GLY A 65 10.76 -3.12 -16.82
C GLY A 65 12.15 -3.46 -17.35
N TRP A 66 13.19 -3.35 -16.52
CA TRP A 66 14.54 -3.80 -16.88
C TRP A 66 14.66 -5.33 -16.83
N LEU A 67 14.12 -5.98 -15.80
CA LEU A 67 14.14 -7.45 -15.66
C LEU A 67 13.39 -8.14 -16.80
N LEU A 68 12.26 -7.61 -17.24
CA LEU A 68 11.45 -8.16 -18.33
C LEU A 68 12.15 -8.17 -19.69
N ARG A 69 13.35 -7.56 -19.82
CA ARG A 69 14.21 -7.69 -21.00
C ARG A 69 14.97 -9.02 -21.03
N PHE A 70 15.15 -9.66 -19.87
CA PHE A 70 15.96 -10.87 -19.70
C PHE A 70 15.15 -12.04 -19.15
N LEU A 71 14.09 -11.75 -18.41
CA LEU A 71 13.26 -12.74 -17.72
C LEU A 71 11.81 -12.65 -18.20
N SER A 72 11.14 -13.78 -18.26
CA SER A 72 9.70 -13.81 -18.49
C SER A 72 8.95 -13.18 -17.30
N PRO A 73 7.72 -12.67 -17.48
CA PRO A 73 6.90 -12.17 -16.39
C PRO A 73 6.74 -13.16 -15.24
N ARG A 74 6.61 -14.45 -15.55
CA ARG A 74 6.57 -15.55 -14.59
C ARG A 74 7.83 -15.61 -13.72
N GLN A 75 9.01 -15.63 -14.35
CA GLN A 75 10.30 -15.66 -13.66
C GLN A 75 10.52 -14.41 -12.79
N THR A 76 10.13 -13.25 -13.30
CA THR A 76 10.25 -11.97 -12.60
C THR A 76 9.37 -11.94 -11.33
N VAL A 77 8.13 -12.47 -11.40
CA VAL A 77 7.26 -12.58 -10.20
C VAL A 77 7.88 -13.53 -9.18
N ILE A 78 8.38 -14.70 -9.61
CA ILE A 78 9.06 -15.67 -8.74
C ILE A 78 10.26 -15.01 -8.04
N ALA A 79 11.11 -14.31 -8.79
CA ALA A 79 12.25 -13.61 -8.22
C ALA A 79 11.83 -12.57 -7.16
N GLY A 80 10.79 -11.79 -7.43
CA GLY A 80 10.24 -10.81 -6.46
C GLY A 80 9.73 -11.46 -5.17
N GLU A 81 8.98 -12.57 -5.27
CA GLU A 81 8.48 -13.31 -4.11
C GLU A 81 9.63 -13.92 -3.29
N LEU A 82 10.63 -14.50 -3.94
CA LEU A 82 11.80 -15.06 -3.25
C LEU A 82 12.66 -13.96 -2.61
N MET A 83 12.79 -12.79 -3.22
CA MET A 83 13.46 -11.63 -2.60
C MET A 83 12.74 -11.17 -1.33
N LYS A 84 11.40 -11.17 -1.31
CA LYS A 84 10.63 -10.88 -0.09
C LYS A 84 10.91 -11.91 1.01
N ALA A 85 10.87 -13.20 0.66
CA ALA A 85 11.17 -14.28 1.59
C ALA A 85 12.58 -14.16 2.17
N LEU A 86 13.58 -13.89 1.32
CA LEU A 86 14.97 -13.71 1.73
C LEU A 86 15.14 -12.48 2.63
N GLY A 87 14.51 -11.35 2.27
CA GLY A 87 14.53 -10.15 3.11
C GLY A 87 13.99 -10.43 4.50
N MET A 88 12.85 -11.12 4.60
CA MET A 88 12.24 -11.50 5.88
C MET A 88 13.13 -12.49 6.67
N ALA A 89 13.75 -13.46 6.01
CA ALA A 89 14.66 -14.41 6.63
C ALA A 89 15.92 -13.72 7.17
N LEU A 90 16.50 -12.78 6.43
CA LEU A 90 17.64 -11.97 6.89
C LEU A 90 17.28 -11.09 8.10
N MET A 91 16.07 -10.53 8.11
CA MET A 91 15.56 -9.77 9.26
C MET A 91 15.52 -10.66 10.51
N LEU A 92 14.91 -11.83 10.43
CA LEU A 92 14.85 -12.78 11.55
C LEU A 92 16.25 -13.23 11.98
N TRP A 93 17.13 -13.47 11.03
CA TRP A 93 18.51 -13.87 11.37
C TRP A 93 19.25 -12.76 12.10
N SER A 94 19.14 -11.52 11.62
CA SER A 94 19.76 -10.36 12.26
C SER A 94 19.32 -10.17 13.71
N THR A 95 18.04 -10.43 14.00
CA THR A 95 17.46 -10.21 15.34
C THR A 95 17.66 -11.39 16.29
N ARG A 96 18.17 -12.53 15.81
CA ARG A 96 18.54 -13.70 16.64
C ARG A 96 19.96 -13.64 17.18
N GLN A 97 20.80 -12.73 16.67
CA GLN A 97 22.16 -12.57 17.14
C GLN A 97 22.17 -11.89 18.52
N SER A 98 23.22 -12.09 19.29
CA SER A 98 23.40 -11.44 20.60
C SER A 98 23.34 -9.91 20.51
N GLU A 99 23.82 -9.36 19.39
CA GLU A 99 23.65 -7.95 19.04
C GLU A 99 22.92 -7.84 17.70
N VAL A 100 21.88 -7.01 17.65
CA VAL A 100 21.09 -6.78 16.43
C VAL A 100 21.95 -6.14 15.35
N SER A 101 22.16 -6.85 14.24
CA SER A 101 22.97 -6.36 13.12
C SER A 101 22.18 -5.37 12.26
N LEU A 102 22.39 -4.08 12.47
CA LEU A 102 21.74 -3.02 11.66
C LEU A 102 22.06 -3.15 10.16
N PRO A 103 23.30 -3.46 9.70
CA PRO A 103 23.55 -3.66 8.27
C PRO A 103 22.71 -4.78 7.65
N LEU A 104 22.53 -5.91 8.33
CA LEU A 104 21.67 -6.99 7.86
C LEU A 104 20.21 -6.57 7.80
N LEU A 105 19.72 -5.77 8.76
CA LEU A 105 18.38 -5.21 8.71
C LEU A 105 18.21 -4.25 7.53
N VAL A 106 19.18 -3.41 7.25
CA VAL A 106 19.17 -2.54 6.06
C VAL A 106 19.06 -3.38 4.79
N VAL A 107 19.90 -4.39 4.63
CA VAL A 107 19.84 -5.29 3.46
C VAL A 107 18.49 -6.01 3.38
N SER A 108 17.93 -6.43 4.52
CA SER A 108 16.60 -7.07 4.56
C SER A 108 15.49 -6.14 4.03
N GLN A 109 15.51 -4.86 4.43
CA GLN A 109 14.51 -3.89 3.96
C GLN A 109 14.68 -3.55 2.48
N LEU A 110 15.92 -3.46 1.98
CA LEU A 110 16.21 -3.27 0.55
C LEU A 110 15.68 -4.44 -0.28
N LEU A 111 15.95 -5.67 0.14
CA LEU A 111 15.47 -6.87 -0.56
C LEU A 111 13.93 -6.99 -0.46
N GLY A 112 13.37 -6.77 0.71
CA GLY A 112 11.93 -6.83 0.92
C GLY A 112 11.17 -5.80 0.09
N GLY A 113 11.59 -4.53 0.11
CA GLY A 113 10.98 -3.44 -0.63
C GLY A 113 11.09 -3.61 -2.15
N ALA A 114 12.29 -3.98 -2.65
CA ALA A 114 12.49 -4.26 -4.06
C ALA A 114 11.69 -5.48 -4.52
N GLY A 115 11.74 -6.58 -3.77
CA GLY A 115 11.00 -7.80 -4.09
C GLY A 115 9.49 -7.58 -4.12
N PHE A 116 8.96 -6.81 -3.17
CA PHE A 116 7.54 -6.42 -3.14
C PHE A 116 7.14 -5.69 -4.42
N THR A 117 7.91 -4.69 -4.83
CA THR A 117 7.61 -3.91 -6.05
C THR A 117 7.73 -4.74 -7.31
N ILE A 118 8.79 -5.56 -7.42
CA ILE A 118 9.02 -6.44 -8.58
C ILE A 118 7.83 -7.40 -8.74
N ALA A 119 7.40 -8.08 -7.68
CA ALA A 119 6.27 -9.01 -7.76
C ALA A 119 4.96 -8.29 -8.10
N LEU A 120 4.66 -7.17 -7.39
CA LEU A 120 3.41 -6.44 -7.51
C LEU A 120 3.19 -5.81 -8.89
N THR A 121 4.25 -5.28 -9.50
CA THR A 121 4.13 -4.60 -10.81
C THR A 121 4.14 -5.58 -11.98
N THR A 122 4.79 -6.73 -11.81
CA THR A 122 4.88 -7.75 -12.86
C THR A 122 3.67 -8.67 -12.93
N ASP A 123 2.90 -8.80 -11.83
CA ASP A 123 1.74 -9.70 -11.77
C ASP A 123 0.66 -9.35 -12.82
N ALA A 124 0.47 -8.06 -13.11
CA ALA A 124 -0.45 -7.61 -14.16
C ALA A 124 0.02 -8.02 -15.56
N ALA A 125 1.33 -8.04 -15.82
CA ALA A 125 1.88 -8.50 -17.10
C ALA A 125 1.69 -10.02 -17.24
N LEU A 126 1.91 -10.79 -16.17
CA LEU A 126 1.63 -12.23 -16.15
C LEU A 126 0.15 -12.52 -16.41
N LEU A 127 -0.77 -11.76 -15.77
CA LEU A 127 -2.21 -11.93 -15.99
C LEU A 127 -2.60 -11.63 -17.44
N ARG A 128 -2.03 -10.60 -18.06
CA ARG A 128 -2.28 -10.29 -19.49
C ARG A 128 -1.85 -11.44 -20.40
N GLN A 129 -0.73 -12.09 -20.13
CA GLN A 129 -0.31 -13.27 -20.88
C GLN A 129 -1.29 -14.43 -20.71
N LEU A 130 -1.78 -14.69 -19.48
CA LEU A 130 -2.74 -15.75 -19.19
C LEU A 130 -4.09 -15.53 -19.86
N THR A 131 -4.51 -14.28 -20.01
CA THR A 131 -5.81 -13.94 -20.65
C THR A 131 -5.71 -13.76 -22.16
N ALA A 132 -4.52 -13.89 -22.75
CA ALA A 132 -4.29 -13.73 -24.17
C ALA A 132 -4.90 -12.45 -24.78
N GLY A 133 -4.92 -11.35 -24.01
CA GLY A 133 -5.48 -10.07 -24.42
C GLY A 133 -7.00 -9.92 -24.24
N ASP A 134 -7.71 -10.94 -23.74
CA ASP A 134 -9.13 -10.83 -23.40
C ASP A 134 -9.32 -9.88 -22.20
N GLN A 135 -9.76 -8.67 -22.49
CA GLN A 135 -9.95 -7.59 -21.50
C GLN A 135 -11.06 -7.92 -20.49
N HIS A 136 -12.14 -8.58 -20.91
CA HIS A 136 -13.22 -8.94 -20.01
C HIS A 136 -12.76 -9.97 -18.97
N ARG A 137 -12.05 -11.00 -19.43
CA ARG A 137 -11.48 -12.04 -18.56
C ARG A 137 -10.38 -11.48 -17.65
N PHE A 138 -9.54 -10.58 -18.16
CA PHE A 138 -8.54 -9.86 -17.35
C PHE A 138 -9.21 -9.11 -16.20
N MET A 139 -10.22 -8.31 -16.47
CA MET A 139 -10.96 -7.53 -15.46
C MET A 139 -11.66 -8.42 -14.44
N GLN A 140 -12.28 -9.51 -14.90
CA GLN A 140 -12.95 -10.48 -14.02
C GLN A 140 -11.97 -11.11 -13.01
N ILE A 141 -10.83 -11.61 -13.47
CA ILE A 141 -9.80 -12.22 -12.60
C ILE A 141 -9.20 -11.17 -11.68
N GLN A 142 -8.93 -9.95 -12.19
CA GLN A 142 -8.41 -8.83 -11.40
C GLN A 142 -9.35 -8.47 -10.24
N THR A 143 -10.65 -8.34 -10.51
CA THR A 143 -11.65 -7.98 -9.49
C THR A 143 -11.83 -9.09 -8.46
N THR A 144 -11.93 -10.35 -8.91
CA THR A 144 -12.07 -11.52 -8.03
C THR A 144 -10.86 -11.65 -7.11
N SER A 145 -9.65 -11.53 -7.67
CA SER A 145 -8.42 -11.59 -6.88
C SER A 145 -8.33 -10.45 -5.85
N GLN A 146 -8.75 -9.24 -6.21
CA GLN A 146 -8.74 -8.09 -5.30
C GLN A 146 -9.64 -8.34 -4.08
N SER A 147 -10.84 -8.89 -4.29
CA SER A 147 -11.74 -9.23 -3.18
C SER A 147 -11.14 -10.31 -2.27
N GLY A 148 -10.55 -11.36 -2.87
CA GLY A 148 -9.86 -12.42 -2.12
C GLY A 148 -8.67 -11.90 -1.32
N MET A 149 -7.90 -10.97 -1.89
CA MET A 149 -6.76 -10.33 -1.23
C MET A 149 -7.16 -9.56 0.04
N PHE A 150 -8.29 -8.82 0.02
CA PHE A 150 -8.78 -8.13 1.21
C PHE A 150 -9.12 -9.10 2.34
N ILE A 151 -9.85 -10.17 2.02
CA ILE A 151 -10.21 -11.20 2.99
C ILE A 151 -8.95 -11.87 3.54
N ALA A 152 -8.01 -12.24 2.67
CA ALA A 152 -6.74 -12.86 3.06
C ALA A 152 -5.91 -11.96 3.98
N THR A 153 -5.81 -10.67 3.67
CA THR A 153 -5.08 -9.70 4.51
C THR A 153 -5.73 -9.56 5.89
N LEU A 154 -7.05 -9.54 5.96
CA LEU A 154 -7.80 -9.41 7.21
C LEU A 154 -7.63 -10.63 8.10
N ILE A 155 -7.79 -11.83 7.53
CA ILE A 155 -7.60 -13.10 8.25
C ILE A 155 -6.14 -13.26 8.68
N ALA A 156 -5.20 -13.04 7.76
CA ALA A 156 -3.78 -13.18 8.05
C ALA A 156 -3.29 -12.16 9.09
N GLY A 157 -3.80 -10.94 9.07
CA GLY A 157 -3.48 -9.94 10.09
C GLY A 157 -3.92 -10.37 11.49
N SER A 158 -5.14 -10.88 11.64
CA SER A 158 -5.64 -11.39 12.92
C SER A 158 -4.88 -12.64 13.38
N LEU A 159 -4.66 -13.60 12.49
CA LEU A 159 -3.86 -14.79 12.79
C LEU A 159 -2.40 -14.43 13.12
N GLY A 160 -1.86 -13.39 12.49
CA GLY A 160 -0.50 -12.90 12.75
C GLY A 160 -0.32 -12.46 14.21
N SER A 161 -1.30 -11.78 14.78
CA SER A 161 -1.28 -11.38 16.20
C SER A 161 -1.38 -12.58 17.14
N ILE A 162 -2.21 -13.57 16.81
CA ILE A 162 -2.28 -14.84 17.56
C ILE A 162 -0.93 -15.57 17.52
N LEU A 163 -0.32 -15.69 16.33
CA LEU A 163 0.99 -16.32 16.18
C LEU A 163 2.07 -15.58 16.97
N PHE A 164 2.00 -14.24 17.03
CA PHE A 164 2.93 -13.40 17.74
C PHE A 164 2.86 -13.63 19.25
N ASP A 165 1.67 -13.79 19.80
CA ASP A 165 1.45 -14.08 21.22
C ASP A 165 2.11 -15.39 21.64
N TYR A 166 2.03 -16.44 20.78
CA TYR A 166 2.75 -17.69 21.02
C TYR A 166 4.28 -17.56 20.88
N ASN A 167 4.73 -16.85 19.85
CA ASN A 167 6.15 -16.59 19.62
C ASN A 167 6.31 -15.40 18.66
N PRO A 168 7.03 -14.33 19.06
CA PRO A 168 7.20 -13.13 18.25
C PRO A 168 7.77 -13.35 16.84
N GLN A 169 8.45 -14.47 16.58
CA GLN A 169 9.04 -14.79 15.28
C GLN A 169 8.07 -15.52 14.33
N TRP A 170 7.02 -16.17 14.84
CA TRP A 170 6.14 -17.00 14.01
C TRP A 170 5.38 -16.26 12.90
N PRO A 171 4.89 -15.03 13.09
CA PRO A 171 4.26 -14.28 12.00
C PRO A 171 5.21 -14.05 10.82
N PHE A 172 6.50 -13.86 11.09
CA PHE A 172 7.52 -13.65 10.07
C PHE A 172 7.90 -14.95 9.36
N ILE A 173 7.99 -16.05 10.10
CA ILE A 173 8.17 -17.40 9.53
C ILE A 173 6.99 -17.75 8.63
N ALA A 174 5.76 -17.49 9.08
CA ALA A 174 4.55 -17.68 8.27
C ALA A 174 4.61 -16.85 6.98
N ALA A 175 5.06 -15.60 7.05
CA ALA A 175 5.23 -14.73 5.88
C ALA A 175 6.29 -15.26 4.89
N ILE A 176 7.40 -15.82 5.38
CA ILE A 176 8.41 -16.50 4.53
C ILE A 176 7.78 -17.69 3.82
N VAL A 177 7.10 -18.57 4.55
CA VAL A 177 6.44 -19.77 4.02
C VAL A 177 5.43 -19.39 2.94
N VAL A 178 4.62 -18.38 3.20
CA VAL A 178 3.62 -17.86 2.24
C VAL A 178 4.29 -17.33 0.98
N SER A 179 5.38 -16.58 1.08
CA SER A 179 6.11 -16.07 -0.10
C SER A 179 6.71 -17.22 -0.93
N VAL A 180 7.21 -18.28 -0.28
CA VAL A 180 7.71 -19.48 -0.97
C VAL A 180 6.57 -20.24 -1.65
N ILE A 181 5.43 -20.44 -0.96
CA ILE A 181 4.23 -21.07 -1.55
C ILE A 181 3.73 -20.24 -2.74
N SER A 182 3.69 -18.92 -2.61
CA SER A 182 3.30 -18.00 -3.69
C SER A 182 4.20 -18.16 -4.91
N SER A 183 5.52 -18.25 -4.70
CA SER A 183 6.48 -18.55 -5.77
C SER A 183 6.20 -19.90 -6.42
N GLY A 184 5.89 -20.92 -5.62
CA GLY A 184 5.51 -22.25 -6.09
C GLY A 184 4.25 -22.24 -6.95
N CYS A 185 3.20 -21.52 -6.53
CA CYS A 185 1.99 -21.36 -7.33
C CYS A 185 2.31 -20.75 -8.71
N VAL A 186 3.14 -19.71 -8.75
CA VAL A 186 3.55 -19.08 -10.01
C VAL A 186 4.41 -20.00 -10.85
N ALA A 187 5.31 -20.79 -10.23
CA ALA A 187 6.15 -21.76 -10.93
C ALA A 187 5.37 -22.89 -11.61
N LEU A 188 4.18 -23.23 -11.08
CA LEU A 188 3.30 -24.23 -11.68
C LEU A 188 2.44 -23.68 -12.82
N ILE A 189 2.35 -22.35 -12.99
CA ILE A 189 1.63 -21.75 -14.12
C ILE A 189 2.34 -22.07 -15.42
N ARG A 190 1.65 -22.67 -16.36
CA ARG A 190 2.13 -22.97 -17.70
C ARG A 190 1.78 -21.80 -18.64
N VAL A 191 2.75 -20.97 -18.95
CA VAL A 191 2.61 -19.90 -19.94
C VAL A 191 3.32 -20.34 -21.21
N GLN A 192 2.70 -20.14 -22.37
CA GLN A 192 3.47 -20.17 -23.62
C GLN A 192 4.46 -19.01 -23.58
N GLU A 193 5.75 -19.31 -23.60
CA GLU A 193 6.79 -18.29 -23.66
C GLU A 193 6.61 -17.56 -25.00
N ALA A 194 5.99 -16.39 -24.94
CA ALA A 194 6.10 -15.45 -26.04
C ALA A 194 7.56 -15.00 -26.12
N GLU A 195 8.13 -15.01 -27.31
CA GLU A 195 9.46 -14.42 -27.53
C GLU A 195 9.48 -13.01 -26.90
N PRO A 196 10.57 -12.63 -26.22
CA PRO A 196 10.70 -11.31 -25.62
C PRO A 196 10.38 -10.26 -26.67
N GLU A 197 9.31 -9.49 -26.49
CA GLU A 197 9.05 -8.37 -27.39
C GLU A 197 10.28 -7.45 -27.38
N PRO A 198 10.82 -7.10 -28.54
CA PRO A 198 12.00 -6.22 -28.60
C PRO A 198 11.65 -4.94 -27.80
N ALA A 199 12.49 -4.66 -26.82
CA ALA A 199 12.28 -3.55 -25.91
C ALA A 199 12.13 -2.26 -26.74
N ARG A 200 10.90 -1.73 -26.82
CA ARG A 200 10.69 -0.39 -27.37
C ARG A 200 11.56 0.57 -26.58
N PRO A 201 12.35 1.42 -27.24
CA PRO A 201 13.13 2.42 -26.56
C PRO A 201 12.20 3.23 -25.67
N VAL A 202 12.47 3.24 -24.36
CA VAL A 202 11.76 4.15 -23.46
C VAL A 202 12.26 5.55 -23.80
N GLU A 203 11.60 6.22 -24.73
CA GLU A 203 11.83 7.64 -24.95
C GLU A 203 11.66 8.36 -23.62
N ARG A 204 12.72 8.95 -23.11
CA ARG A 204 12.71 9.83 -21.94
C ARG A 204 12.05 11.16 -22.31
N VAL A 205 10.79 11.10 -22.75
CA VAL A 205 10.02 12.32 -22.95
C VAL A 205 9.75 12.90 -21.57
N SER A 206 10.17 14.14 -21.35
CA SER A 206 9.87 14.86 -20.11
C SER A 206 8.34 14.98 -20.00
N PHE A 207 7.75 14.26 -19.04
CA PHE A 207 6.32 14.29 -18.84
C PHE A 207 5.97 15.46 -17.94
N SER A 208 5.20 16.42 -18.46
CA SER A 208 4.57 17.50 -17.72
C SER A 208 3.08 17.20 -17.55
N PRO A 209 2.58 16.93 -16.32
CA PRO A 209 1.17 16.67 -16.12
C PRO A 209 0.33 17.91 -16.39
N ARG A 210 -0.86 17.71 -16.98
CA ARG A 210 -1.85 18.77 -17.12
C ARG A 210 -2.40 19.20 -15.75
N GLY A 211 -3.00 20.37 -15.66
CA GLY A 211 -3.46 20.89 -14.37
C GLY A 211 -4.44 19.99 -13.62
N ASP A 212 -5.36 19.31 -14.36
CA ASP A 212 -6.28 18.33 -13.78
C ASP A 212 -5.58 17.06 -13.31
N GLN A 213 -4.62 16.54 -14.09
CA GLN A 213 -3.79 15.42 -13.70
C GLN A 213 -2.94 15.75 -12.48
N LEU A 214 -2.38 16.95 -12.43
CA LEU A 214 -1.57 17.42 -11.29
C LEU A 214 -2.39 17.43 -9.99
N PHE A 215 -3.64 17.95 -10.06
CA PHE A 215 -4.53 17.92 -8.89
C PHE A 215 -4.73 16.48 -8.35
N TRP A 216 -5.12 15.55 -9.21
CA TRP A 216 -5.38 14.17 -8.81
C TRP A 216 -4.13 13.45 -8.29
N MET A 217 -2.98 13.71 -8.90
CA MET A 217 -1.69 13.16 -8.46
C MET A 217 -1.31 13.68 -7.07
N LEU A 218 -1.44 14.99 -6.83
CA LEU A 218 -1.14 15.60 -5.53
C LEU A 218 -2.13 15.14 -4.46
N PHE A 219 -3.43 15.16 -4.76
CA PHE A 219 -4.45 14.68 -3.82
C PHE A 219 -4.20 13.23 -3.39
N TYR A 220 -3.92 12.35 -4.36
CA TYR A 220 -3.58 10.96 -4.07
C TYR A 220 -2.32 10.84 -3.21
N SER A 221 -1.22 11.41 -3.68
CA SER A 221 0.10 11.24 -3.07
C SER A 221 0.09 11.69 -1.61
N ILE A 222 -0.54 12.83 -1.36
CA ILE A 222 -0.58 13.43 -0.03
C ILE A 222 -1.59 12.71 0.86
N SER A 223 -2.84 12.56 0.44
CA SER A 223 -3.86 11.92 1.27
C SER A 223 -3.48 10.48 1.61
N ARG A 224 -2.89 9.76 0.66
CA ARG A 224 -2.41 8.40 0.90
C ARG A 224 -1.18 8.35 1.81
N ALA A 225 -0.26 9.32 1.70
CA ALA A 225 0.90 9.40 2.59
C ALA A 225 0.47 9.73 4.04
N PHE A 226 -0.47 10.67 4.21
CA PHE A 226 -1.07 10.98 5.52
C PHE A 226 -1.95 9.87 6.09
N THR A 227 -2.30 8.88 5.30
CA THR A 227 -2.92 7.64 5.78
C THR A 227 -1.87 6.60 6.16
N LEU A 228 -0.95 6.30 5.24
CA LEU A 228 -0.07 5.14 5.35
C LEU A 228 1.07 5.35 6.35
N ALA A 229 1.67 6.55 6.40
CA ALA A 229 2.73 6.84 7.37
C ALA A 229 2.23 6.75 8.82
N PRO A 230 1.09 7.38 9.21
CA PRO A 230 0.52 7.16 10.54
C PRO A 230 0.15 5.70 10.79
N PHE A 231 -0.52 5.06 9.83
CA PHE A 231 -1.03 3.68 10.00
C PHE A 231 0.08 2.66 10.24
N ILE A 232 1.19 2.75 9.51
CA ILE A 232 2.30 1.79 9.63
C ILE A 232 3.30 2.20 10.72
N GLY A 233 3.61 3.51 10.81
CA GLY A 233 4.72 3.99 11.63
C GLY A 233 4.35 4.43 13.04
N PHE A 234 3.15 4.95 13.25
CA PHE A 234 2.85 5.66 14.52
C PHE A 234 1.63 5.12 15.26
N ILE A 235 0.56 4.72 14.58
CA ILE A 235 -0.65 4.19 15.21
C ILE A 235 -0.39 2.88 15.97
N PRO A 236 0.39 1.91 15.46
CA PRO A 236 0.75 0.75 16.25
C PRO A 236 1.51 1.11 17.53
N PHE A 237 2.38 2.12 17.48
CA PHE A 237 3.09 2.63 18.67
C PHE A 237 2.11 3.22 19.69
N TYR A 238 1.10 3.95 19.25
CA TYR A 238 0.03 4.45 20.13
C TYR A 238 -0.63 3.29 20.93
N PHE A 239 -1.00 2.21 20.25
CA PHE A 239 -1.61 1.06 20.94
C PHE A 239 -0.63 0.30 21.85
N ILE A 240 0.68 0.29 21.52
CA ILE A 240 1.73 -0.23 22.41
C ILE A 240 1.78 0.60 23.70
N MET A 241 1.79 1.93 23.61
CA MET A 241 1.82 2.83 24.76
C MET A 241 0.58 2.71 25.64
N MET A 242 -0.56 2.33 25.07
CA MET A 242 -1.80 2.03 25.81
C MET A 242 -1.82 0.62 26.41
N ASN A 243 -0.73 -0.15 26.32
CA ASN A 243 -0.63 -1.54 26.80
C ASN A 243 -1.74 -2.44 26.23
N VAL A 244 -2.14 -2.21 24.97
CA VAL A 244 -3.09 -3.08 24.29
C VAL A 244 -2.45 -4.44 24.09
N ASP A 245 -3.19 -5.50 24.44
CA ASP A 245 -2.74 -6.87 24.30
C ASP A 245 -2.30 -7.16 22.84
N PRO A 246 -1.09 -7.71 22.61
CA PRO A 246 -0.60 -8.10 21.30
C PRO A 246 -1.58 -8.93 20.49
N LEU A 247 -2.37 -9.77 21.16
CA LEU A 247 -3.41 -10.61 20.55
C LEU A 247 -4.47 -9.77 19.81
N LEU A 248 -4.76 -8.56 20.28
CA LEU A 248 -5.78 -7.68 19.71
C LEU A 248 -5.25 -6.82 18.54
N PHE A 249 -3.92 -6.71 18.34
CA PHE A 249 -3.35 -5.83 17.33
C PHE A 249 -3.88 -6.10 15.91
N GLY A 250 -3.98 -7.37 15.53
CA GLY A 250 -4.54 -7.75 14.24
C GLY A 250 -5.99 -7.33 14.08
N ALA A 251 -6.81 -7.52 15.11
CA ALA A 251 -8.22 -7.12 15.11
C ALA A 251 -8.37 -5.59 15.04
N VAL A 252 -7.61 -4.85 15.86
CA VAL A 252 -7.62 -3.38 15.89
C VAL A 252 -7.23 -2.81 14.52
N LEU A 253 -6.11 -3.25 13.94
CA LEU A 253 -5.68 -2.77 12.63
C LEU A 253 -6.58 -3.27 11.48
N SER A 254 -7.28 -4.39 11.68
CA SER A 254 -8.30 -4.87 10.73
C SER A 254 -9.51 -3.95 10.65
N CYS A 255 -9.84 -3.19 11.70
CA CYS A 255 -10.90 -2.18 11.67
C CYS A 255 -10.65 -1.11 10.60
N PHE A 256 -9.39 -0.69 10.42
CA PHE A 256 -9.00 0.21 9.33
C PHE A 256 -9.27 -0.40 7.95
N THR A 257 -8.89 -1.66 7.75
CA THR A 257 -9.10 -2.36 6.47
C THR A 257 -10.57 -2.56 6.18
N LEU A 258 -11.35 -2.94 7.18
CA LEU A 258 -12.79 -3.17 7.07
C LEU A 258 -13.55 -1.87 6.78
N SER A 259 -13.22 -0.78 7.47
CA SER A 259 -13.81 0.53 7.21
C SER A 259 -13.42 1.08 5.84
N SER A 260 -12.19 0.88 5.39
CA SER A 260 -11.75 1.23 4.02
C SER A 260 -12.54 0.45 2.96
N TRP A 261 -12.75 -0.84 3.19
CA TRP A 261 -13.58 -1.67 2.30
C TRP A 261 -15.04 -1.18 2.26
N GLY A 262 -15.63 -0.85 3.42
CA GLY A 262 -16.97 -0.28 3.51
C GLY A 262 -17.10 1.03 2.72
N ALA A 263 -16.11 1.93 2.86
CA ALA A 263 -16.06 3.19 2.12
C ALA A 263 -16.04 2.97 0.59
N ILE A 264 -15.27 2.00 0.10
CA ILE A 264 -15.24 1.66 -1.34
C ILE A 264 -16.63 1.21 -1.84
N LYS A 265 -17.34 0.39 -1.04
CA LYS A 265 -18.66 -0.11 -1.41
C LYS A 265 -19.71 1.00 -1.50
N ILE A 266 -19.59 2.02 -0.66
CA ILE A 266 -20.53 3.16 -0.62
C ILE A 266 -20.16 4.23 -1.66
N ALA A 267 -18.91 4.30 -2.11
CA ALA A 267 -18.39 5.37 -2.97
C ALA A 267 -19.20 5.55 -4.27
N GLY A 268 -19.54 4.46 -4.97
CA GLY A 268 -20.30 4.53 -6.21
C GLY A 268 -21.69 5.18 -6.05
N PRO A 269 -22.57 4.64 -5.19
CA PRO A 269 -23.86 5.25 -4.87
C PRO A 269 -23.75 6.69 -4.35
N PHE A 270 -22.72 6.98 -3.54
CA PHE A 270 -22.48 8.32 -3.01
C PHE A 270 -22.14 9.32 -4.13
N ILE A 271 -21.22 8.95 -5.05
CA ILE A 271 -20.87 9.78 -6.20
C ILE A 271 -22.08 10.03 -7.09
N ALA A 272 -22.88 9.00 -7.35
CA ALA A 272 -24.10 9.13 -8.19
C ALA A 272 -25.11 10.12 -7.61
N ARG A 273 -25.19 10.24 -6.28
CA ARG A 273 -26.15 11.11 -5.60
C ARG A 273 -25.59 12.51 -5.31
N PHE A 274 -24.33 12.63 -4.90
CA PHE A 274 -23.76 13.88 -4.38
C PHE A 274 -22.58 14.42 -5.21
N GLY A 275 -22.11 13.64 -6.17
CA GLY A 275 -20.97 13.99 -7.01
C GLY A 275 -19.60 13.71 -6.39
N VAL A 276 -18.56 13.78 -7.24
CA VAL A 276 -17.17 13.50 -6.87
C VAL A 276 -16.64 14.52 -5.85
N THR A 277 -16.99 15.80 -5.99
CA THR A 277 -16.55 16.89 -5.09
C THR A 277 -17.01 16.64 -3.65
N ALA A 278 -18.26 16.20 -3.45
CA ALA A 278 -18.77 15.85 -2.12
C ALA A 278 -18.01 14.67 -1.53
N LEU A 279 -17.66 13.66 -2.34
CA LEU A 279 -16.86 12.54 -1.86
C LEU A 279 -15.45 12.98 -1.45
N LEU A 280 -14.78 13.85 -2.22
CA LEU A 280 -13.46 14.39 -1.86
C LEU A 280 -13.51 15.17 -0.54
N ALA A 281 -14.54 16.02 -0.36
CA ALA A 281 -14.74 16.75 0.89
C ALA A 281 -14.98 15.84 2.08
N THR A 282 -15.84 14.81 1.92
CA THR A 282 -16.14 13.82 2.95
C THR A 282 -14.89 12.99 3.32
N THR A 283 -14.13 12.53 2.32
CA THR A 283 -12.87 11.82 2.51
C THR A 283 -11.88 12.66 3.32
N SER A 284 -11.69 13.92 2.93
CA SER A 284 -10.77 14.83 3.62
C SER A 284 -11.25 15.16 5.05
N LEU A 285 -12.55 15.29 5.26
CA LEU A 285 -13.14 15.50 6.58
C LEU A 285 -12.89 14.30 7.51
N PHE A 286 -13.12 13.08 7.04
CA PHE A 286 -12.87 11.88 7.85
C PHE A 286 -11.40 11.73 8.20
N MET A 287 -10.48 11.99 7.28
CA MET A 287 -9.05 11.95 7.56
C MET A 287 -8.62 13.02 8.56
N THR A 288 -9.12 14.25 8.40
CA THR A 288 -8.86 15.35 9.34
C THR A 288 -9.41 15.00 10.73
N ALA A 289 -10.64 14.49 10.81
CA ALA A 289 -11.25 14.06 12.06
C ALA A 289 -10.47 12.93 12.74
N ALA A 290 -9.98 11.97 11.97
CA ALA A 290 -9.14 10.88 12.47
C ALA A 290 -7.84 11.39 13.10
N LEU A 291 -7.09 12.21 12.37
CA LEU A 291 -5.84 12.82 12.85
C LEU A 291 -6.11 13.73 14.05
N GLY A 292 -7.19 14.51 14.02
CA GLY A 292 -7.62 15.37 15.12
C GLY A 292 -8.00 14.59 16.38
N LEU A 293 -8.69 13.44 16.25
CA LEU A 293 -8.98 12.56 17.38
C LEU A 293 -7.72 11.99 18.00
N PHE A 294 -6.76 11.51 17.20
CA PHE A 294 -5.47 11.08 17.73
C PHE A 294 -4.71 12.23 18.41
N ALA A 295 -4.77 13.44 17.87
CA ALA A 295 -4.12 14.62 18.46
C ALA A 295 -4.76 15.05 19.77
N SER A 296 -6.10 14.92 19.91
CA SER A 296 -6.85 15.36 21.08
C SER A 296 -7.02 14.29 22.15
N ASN A 297 -6.33 13.17 22.02
CA ASN A 297 -6.58 11.97 22.82
C ASN A 297 -6.38 12.18 24.35
N GLU A 298 -5.32 12.88 24.74
CA GLU A 298 -5.06 13.23 26.13
C GLU A 298 -6.16 14.14 26.73
N TRP A 299 -6.63 15.12 25.95
CA TRP A 299 -7.70 16.01 26.32
C TRP A 299 -9.06 15.28 26.46
N LEU A 300 -9.33 14.31 25.59
CA LEU A 300 -10.52 13.47 25.65
C LEU A 300 -10.49 12.54 26.87
N ALA A 301 -9.33 11.96 27.16
CA ALA A 301 -9.13 11.12 28.33
C ALA A 301 -9.31 11.88 29.63
N ALA A 302 -8.83 13.13 29.72
CA ALA A 302 -9.06 14.01 30.87
C ALA A 302 -10.57 14.29 31.12
N ARG A 303 -11.42 14.04 30.10
CA ARG A 303 -12.89 14.15 30.19
C ARG A 303 -13.60 12.81 30.35
N GLY A 304 -12.87 11.74 30.61
CA GLY A 304 -13.42 10.40 30.88
C GLY A 304 -13.65 9.52 29.65
N MET A 305 -13.17 9.94 28.44
CA MET A 305 -13.17 9.07 27.28
C MET A 305 -12.01 8.09 27.37
N ASP A 306 -12.28 6.81 27.16
CA ASP A 306 -11.26 5.78 27.13
C ASP A 306 -10.33 5.95 25.93
N TYR A 307 -9.02 5.88 26.16
CA TYR A 307 -7.99 6.01 25.12
C TYR A 307 -8.11 4.97 23.99
N PHE A 308 -8.47 3.74 24.35
CA PHE A 308 -8.64 2.67 23.38
C PHE A 308 -9.82 2.94 22.45
N VAL A 309 -10.95 3.38 23.01
CA VAL A 309 -12.18 3.68 22.26
C VAL A 309 -11.95 4.86 21.31
N SER A 310 -11.30 5.93 21.78
CA SER A 310 -11.00 7.10 20.92
C SER A 310 -10.01 6.76 19.81
N GLY A 311 -8.97 5.95 20.10
CA GLY A 311 -8.00 5.46 19.10
C GLY A 311 -8.66 4.55 18.08
N LEU A 312 -9.55 3.66 18.49
CA LEU A 312 -10.30 2.78 17.58
C LEU A 312 -11.24 3.57 16.66
N LEU A 313 -11.95 4.56 17.22
CA LEU A 313 -12.80 5.45 16.43
C LEU A 313 -11.97 6.24 15.39
N ALA A 314 -10.84 6.80 15.82
CA ALA A 314 -9.92 7.50 14.92
C ALA A 314 -9.42 6.58 13.79
N LEU A 315 -9.10 5.33 14.10
CA LEU A 315 -8.65 4.33 13.12
C LEU A 315 -9.76 3.98 12.11
N VAL A 316 -11.00 3.83 12.56
CA VAL A 316 -12.17 3.60 11.69
C VAL A 316 -12.39 4.80 10.76
N LEU A 317 -12.34 6.03 11.27
CA LEU A 317 -12.47 7.25 10.46
C LEU A 317 -11.34 7.36 9.43
N LEU A 318 -10.10 7.05 9.84
CA LEU A 318 -8.96 7.04 8.92
C LEU A 318 -9.16 6.03 7.78
N GLY A 319 -9.69 4.85 8.09
CA GLY A 319 -10.03 3.84 7.11
C GLY A 319 -11.12 4.30 6.13
N PHE A 320 -12.21 4.89 6.63
CA PHE A 320 -13.26 5.46 5.79
C PHE A 320 -12.71 6.57 4.88
N GLY A 321 -11.90 7.47 5.41
CA GLY A 321 -11.27 8.52 4.64
C GLY A 321 -10.34 7.98 3.55
N SER A 322 -9.53 6.95 3.85
CA SER A 322 -8.53 6.46 2.91
C SER A 322 -9.05 5.53 1.83
N GLY A 323 -10.13 4.79 2.10
CA GLY A 323 -10.59 3.70 1.23
C GLY A 323 -10.96 4.15 -0.17
N THR A 324 -11.50 5.36 -0.33
CA THR A 324 -11.95 5.90 -1.61
C THR A 324 -10.86 6.61 -2.42
N ILE A 325 -9.75 7.01 -1.79
CA ILE A 325 -8.71 7.83 -2.42
C ILE A 325 -8.18 7.19 -3.71
N ARG A 326 -7.71 5.94 -3.63
CA ARG A 326 -7.09 5.27 -4.78
C ARG A 326 -8.07 5.01 -5.92
N PRO A 327 -9.22 4.35 -5.73
CA PRO A 327 -10.12 4.03 -6.83
C PRO A 327 -10.67 5.29 -7.52
N VAL A 328 -11.00 6.34 -6.75
CA VAL A 328 -11.55 7.58 -7.32
C VAL A 328 -10.47 8.35 -8.10
N THR A 329 -9.26 8.43 -7.56
CA THR A 329 -8.14 9.07 -8.27
C THR A 329 -7.80 8.35 -9.57
N LEU A 330 -7.68 7.02 -9.53
CA LEU A 330 -7.38 6.22 -10.72
C LEU A 330 -8.45 6.38 -11.80
N ALA A 331 -9.73 6.36 -11.44
CA ALA A 331 -10.82 6.56 -12.39
C ALA A 331 -10.75 7.94 -13.07
N ASN A 332 -10.47 9.01 -12.32
CA ASN A 332 -10.39 10.36 -12.87
C ASN A 332 -9.12 10.60 -13.70
N LEU A 333 -7.98 10.02 -13.28
CA LEU A 333 -6.74 10.07 -14.07
C LEU A 333 -6.86 9.26 -15.36
N ASP A 334 -7.56 8.13 -15.34
CA ASP A 334 -7.84 7.31 -16.51
C ASP A 334 -8.64 8.09 -17.56
N LEU A 335 -9.67 8.81 -17.13
CA LEU A 335 -10.47 9.68 -17.98
C LEU A 335 -9.69 10.88 -18.55
N SER A 336 -8.65 11.34 -17.85
CA SER A 336 -7.82 12.47 -18.26
C SER A 336 -6.68 12.11 -19.20
N ALA A 337 -6.30 10.82 -19.30
CA ALA A 337 -5.20 10.35 -20.12
C ALA A 337 -5.68 9.97 -21.53
N ASN A 338 -5.03 10.55 -22.57
CA ASN A 338 -5.44 10.33 -23.97
C ASN A 338 -4.86 9.05 -24.56
N THR A 339 -3.74 8.57 -24.02
CA THR A 339 -3.04 7.38 -24.53
C THR A 339 -2.68 6.40 -23.41
N PRO A 340 -2.56 5.09 -23.72
CA PRO A 340 -2.09 4.11 -22.75
C PRO A 340 -0.71 4.43 -22.16
N ASP A 341 0.19 5.01 -22.96
CA ASP A 341 1.54 5.39 -22.51
C ASP A 341 1.52 6.60 -21.57
N GLU A 342 0.65 7.58 -21.85
CA GLU A 342 0.43 8.71 -20.94
C GLU A 342 -0.13 8.21 -19.59
N ARG A 343 -1.10 7.31 -19.63
CA ARG A 343 -1.69 6.68 -18.44
C ARG A 343 -0.64 6.00 -17.57
N MET A 344 0.22 5.18 -18.14
CA MET A 344 1.29 4.50 -17.41
C MET A 344 2.27 5.50 -16.77
N ARG A 345 2.62 6.59 -17.49
CA ARG A 345 3.52 7.63 -16.97
C ARG A 345 2.89 8.40 -15.82
N VAL A 346 1.62 8.78 -15.93
CA VAL A 346 0.87 9.46 -14.87
C VAL A 346 0.82 8.59 -13.61
N PHE A 347 0.43 7.33 -13.75
CA PHE A 347 0.32 6.41 -12.61
C PHE A 347 1.66 6.12 -11.97
N GLY A 348 2.71 5.89 -12.77
CA GLY A 348 4.07 5.67 -12.26
C GLY A 348 4.61 6.88 -11.49
N ARG A 349 4.36 8.08 -11.98
CA ARG A 349 4.75 9.31 -11.27
C ARG A 349 3.95 9.51 -9.97
N MET A 350 2.64 9.29 -10.02
CA MET A 350 1.75 9.37 -8.86
C MET A 350 2.20 8.43 -7.73
N GLU A 351 2.50 7.16 -8.04
CA GLU A 351 2.97 6.19 -7.02
C GLU A 351 4.37 6.55 -6.50
N ARG A 352 5.23 7.10 -7.33
CA ARG A 352 6.55 7.60 -6.91
C ARG A 352 6.42 8.81 -5.97
N ASP A 353 5.60 9.79 -6.33
CA ASP A 353 5.40 11.00 -5.53
C ASP A 353 4.73 10.65 -4.18
N PHE A 354 3.80 9.68 -4.16
CA PHE A 354 3.28 9.08 -2.93
C PHE A 354 4.37 8.43 -2.07
N GLY A 355 5.21 7.60 -2.67
CA GLY A 355 6.27 6.91 -1.92
C GLY A 355 7.28 7.86 -1.29
N LEU A 356 7.65 8.94 -1.99
CA LEU A 356 8.51 9.99 -1.47
C LEU A 356 7.83 10.75 -0.31
N ALA A 357 6.56 11.15 -0.49
CA ALA A 357 5.79 11.82 0.56
C ALA A 357 5.64 10.95 1.81
N ASN A 358 5.33 9.66 1.63
CA ASN A 358 5.20 8.70 2.73
C ASN A 358 6.51 8.53 3.51
N ALA A 359 7.64 8.37 2.81
CA ALA A 359 8.95 8.25 3.45
C ALA A 359 9.35 9.54 4.18
N PHE A 360 9.07 10.71 3.60
CA PHE A 360 9.29 12.00 4.25
C PHE A 360 8.46 12.13 5.53
N LEU A 361 7.16 11.79 5.50
CA LEU A 361 6.30 11.83 6.70
C LEU A 361 6.77 10.83 7.78
N LEU A 362 7.24 9.65 7.39
CA LEU A 362 7.83 8.71 8.33
C LEU A 362 9.08 9.30 8.99
N ALA A 363 9.99 9.90 8.22
CA ALA A 363 11.22 10.47 8.74
C ALA A 363 10.95 11.68 9.68
N VAL A 364 10.09 12.61 9.24
CA VAL A 364 9.69 13.78 10.05
C VAL A 364 8.91 13.33 11.28
N GLY A 365 8.00 12.39 11.12
CA GLY A 365 7.19 11.86 12.23
C GLY A 365 8.05 11.14 13.28
N ALA A 366 9.11 10.41 12.86
CA ALA A 366 10.05 9.81 13.79
C ALA A 366 10.75 10.86 14.65
N TRP A 367 11.24 11.90 13.99
CA TRP A 367 11.91 13.01 14.68
C TRP A 367 10.97 13.71 15.65
N LEU A 368 9.72 13.99 15.25
CA LEU A 368 8.70 14.59 16.10
C LEU A 368 8.32 13.69 17.27
N LEU A 369 8.14 12.40 17.05
CA LEU A 369 7.74 11.45 18.10
C LEU A 369 8.80 11.29 19.19
N VAL A 370 10.08 11.39 18.85
CA VAL A 370 11.19 11.31 19.83
C VAL A 370 11.42 12.64 20.52
N SER A 371 11.25 13.77 19.84
CA SER A 371 11.47 15.11 20.39
C SER A 371 10.25 15.67 21.14
N ARG A 372 9.08 15.10 20.91
CA ARG A 372 7.78 15.52 21.45
C ARG A 372 6.98 14.27 21.84
N ASP A 373 5.67 14.42 21.96
CA ASP A 373 4.72 13.34 22.24
C ASP A 373 3.92 12.93 20.99
N PHE A 374 3.15 11.85 21.10
CA PHE A 374 2.31 11.33 20.03
C PHE A 374 1.18 12.31 19.65
N SER A 375 0.57 13.00 20.63
CA SER A 375 -0.52 13.95 20.40
C SER A 375 -0.03 15.15 19.59
N THR A 376 1.14 15.69 19.94
CA THR A 376 1.79 16.78 19.17
C THR A 376 2.13 16.35 17.74
N LEU A 377 2.66 15.14 17.54
CA LEU A 377 2.91 14.58 16.20
C LEU A 377 1.63 14.57 15.37
N MET A 378 0.54 14.02 15.92
CA MET A 378 -0.73 13.90 15.20
C MET A 378 -1.39 15.27 14.95
N LEU A 379 -1.21 16.22 15.87
CA LEU A 379 -1.67 17.61 15.68
C LEU A 379 -0.94 18.27 14.49
N ILE A 380 0.37 18.16 14.43
CA ILE A 380 1.16 18.71 13.32
C ILE A 380 0.73 18.06 11.99
N PHE A 381 0.56 16.74 11.97
CA PHE A 381 0.07 16.04 10.77
C PHE A 381 -1.34 16.50 10.38
N CYS A 382 -2.24 16.69 11.34
CA CYS A 382 -3.58 17.20 11.09
C CYS A 382 -3.54 18.60 10.46
N LEU A 383 -2.76 19.53 11.03
CA LEU A 383 -2.63 20.89 10.53
C LEU A 383 -2.01 20.95 9.12
N ILE A 384 -0.95 20.19 8.89
CA ILE A 384 -0.33 20.10 7.56
C ILE A 384 -1.32 19.51 6.55
N TYR A 385 -2.05 18.46 6.94
CA TYR A 385 -3.04 17.83 6.06
C TYR A 385 -4.15 18.83 5.68
N ILE A 386 -4.71 19.55 6.65
CA ILE A 386 -5.70 20.61 6.40
C ILE A 386 -5.16 21.65 5.41
N LEU A 387 -3.95 22.15 5.67
CA LEU A 387 -3.32 23.16 4.79
C LEU A 387 -3.22 22.64 3.34
N VAL A 388 -2.73 21.41 3.17
CA VAL A 388 -2.56 20.83 1.84
C VAL A 388 -3.89 20.55 1.15
N VAL A 389 -4.90 20.07 1.89
CA VAL A 389 -6.26 19.88 1.36
C VAL A 389 -6.85 21.22 0.91
N CYS A 390 -6.69 22.30 1.70
CA CYS A 390 -7.14 23.64 1.31
C CYS A 390 -6.45 24.12 0.01
N ILE A 391 -5.13 23.96 -0.10
CA ILE A 391 -4.38 24.32 -1.31
C ILE A 391 -4.88 23.47 -2.51
N SER A 392 -5.05 22.17 -2.32
CA SER A 392 -5.54 21.26 -3.36
C SER A 392 -6.97 21.63 -3.81
N ALA A 393 -7.85 22.00 -2.87
CA ALA A 393 -9.21 22.46 -3.18
C ALA A 393 -9.21 23.77 -4.00
N LEU A 394 -8.35 24.73 -3.66
CA LEU A 394 -8.18 25.97 -4.43
C LEU A 394 -7.71 25.70 -5.87
N LEU A 395 -6.77 24.79 -6.05
CA LEU A 395 -6.30 24.37 -7.38
C LEU A 395 -7.42 23.68 -8.18
N TYR A 396 -8.20 22.83 -7.53
CA TYR A 396 -9.35 22.16 -8.15
C TYR A 396 -10.41 23.15 -8.63
N LEU A 397 -10.81 24.10 -7.80
CA LEU A 397 -11.79 25.13 -8.13
C LEU A 397 -11.30 26.05 -9.26
N LYS A 398 -10.02 26.40 -9.26
CA LYS A 398 -9.42 27.18 -10.36
C LYS A 398 -9.52 26.42 -11.70
N ASN A 399 -9.24 25.11 -11.69
CA ASN A 399 -9.32 24.30 -12.89
C ASN A 399 -10.76 24.14 -13.41
N LEU A 400 -11.76 24.03 -12.52
CA LEU A 400 -13.17 24.01 -12.93
C LEU A 400 -13.57 25.28 -13.63
N ARG A 401 -13.26 26.45 -13.09
CA ARG A 401 -13.59 27.76 -13.70
C ARG A 401 -12.93 27.95 -15.07
N SER A 402 -11.67 27.48 -15.23
CA SER A 402 -10.98 27.59 -16.53
C SER A 402 -11.63 26.73 -17.63
N ARG A 403 -12.24 25.60 -17.26
CA ARG A 403 -12.98 24.72 -18.20
C ARG A 403 -14.32 25.34 -18.63
N GLU A 404 -15.03 25.99 -17.72
CA GLU A 404 -16.28 26.71 -18.04
C GLU A 404 -16.03 27.86 -19.04
N HIS A 405 -14.93 28.60 -18.88
CA HIS A 405 -14.57 29.70 -19.82
C HIS A 405 -14.05 29.18 -21.17
N SER A 406 -13.57 27.97 -21.30
CA SER A 406 -13.13 27.40 -22.58
C SER A 406 -14.24 26.71 -23.36
N SER A 407 -15.41 26.52 -22.76
CA SER A 407 -16.61 25.90 -23.37
C SER A 407 -17.66 26.93 -23.81
N THR A 408 -17.47 28.19 -23.44
CA THR A 408 -18.21 29.37 -23.96
C THR A 408 -17.43 30.02 -25.07
#